data_fb12104a92bb53d34954aed0aeb4b2c0
#
_entry.id   fb12104a92bb53d34954aed0aeb4b2c0
#
_cell.length_a   1.000
_cell.length_b   1.000
_cell.length_c   1.000
_cell.angle_alpha   90.00
_cell.angle_beta   90.00
_cell.angle_gamma   90.00
#
_symmetry.space_group_name_H-M   'P 1'
#
loop_
_entity.id
_entity.type
_entity.pdbx_description
1 polymer ?
#
loop_
_entity_poly.entity_id
_entity_poly.type
_entity_poly.pdbx_seq_one_letter_code
_entity_poly.pdbx_strand_id
1 'polypeptide(L)'
;MNTYETVFIMNPVLSDDQVKETVKKFVDHIKANKGTITQEENWGLKKLKYTIQKKKTGFYYLLEFQADGEIINDFEVEFKRDERVIRWQTVRLDKFALEYAERRKNKMSTNTKAN
;
A
#
# COMPACT_ATOMS: atom_id res chain seq x y z
N MET A 1 -7.79 -15.56 9.60
CA MET A 1 -7.09 -14.54 8.81
C MET A 1 -7.04 -13.22 9.56
N ASN A 2 -5.95 -12.51 9.39
CA ASN A 2 -5.79 -11.17 9.96
C ASN A 2 -5.95 -10.12 8.86
N THR A 3 -6.27 -8.89 9.26
CA THR A 3 -6.32 -7.75 8.34
C THR A 3 -5.05 -6.93 8.48
N TYR A 4 -4.44 -6.60 7.37
CA TYR A 4 -3.21 -5.81 7.29
C TYR A 4 -3.41 -4.60 6.41
N GLU A 5 -2.64 -3.56 6.69
CA GLU A 5 -2.55 -2.37 5.86
C GLU A 5 -1.08 -2.12 5.54
N THR A 6 -0.78 -1.99 4.26
CA THR A 6 0.56 -1.64 3.80
C THR A 6 0.52 -0.32 3.06
N VAL A 7 1.33 0.62 3.51
CA VAL A 7 1.60 1.85 2.77
C VAL A 7 3.00 1.73 2.20
N PHE A 8 3.14 1.91 0.90
CA PHE A 8 4.45 1.88 0.27
C PHE A 8 4.64 3.07 -0.66
N ILE A 9 5.89 3.45 -0.81
CA ILE A 9 6.30 4.61 -1.60
C ILE A 9 7.17 4.11 -2.74
N MET A 10 6.77 4.45 -3.96
CA MET A 10 7.48 4.07 -5.17
C MET A 10 8.32 5.23 -5.70
N ASN A 11 9.37 4.88 -6.43
CA ASN A 11 10.31 5.82 -7.02
C ASN A 11 9.57 6.85 -7.91
N PRO A 12 9.80 8.16 -7.72
CA PRO A 12 9.10 9.20 -8.47
C PRO A 12 9.43 9.25 -9.96
N VAL A 13 10.48 8.57 -10.41
CA VAL A 13 10.84 8.52 -11.84
C VAL A 13 10.03 7.50 -12.63
N LEU A 14 9.22 6.67 -11.96
CA LEU A 14 8.40 5.67 -12.63
C LEU A 14 7.31 6.31 -13.48
N SER A 15 7.03 5.71 -14.65
CA SER A 15 5.87 6.07 -15.45
C SER A 15 4.59 5.52 -14.79
N ASP A 16 3.44 6.01 -15.24
CA ASP A 16 2.15 5.50 -14.75
C ASP A 16 2.01 4.00 -14.96
N ASP A 17 2.46 3.49 -16.10
CA ASP A 17 2.41 2.05 -16.38
C ASP A 17 3.31 1.25 -15.45
N GLN A 18 4.50 1.77 -15.14
CA GLN A 18 5.42 1.12 -14.19
C GLN A 18 4.85 1.11 -12.77
N VAL A 19 4.17 2.18 -12.36
CA VAL A 19 3.47 2.23 -11.06
C VAL A 19 2.39 1.15 -11.02
N LYS A 20 1.58 1.02 -12.06
CA LYS A 20 0.53 0.00 -12.15
C LYS A 20 1.10 -1.42 -12.10
N GLU A 21 2.20 -1.66 -12.82
CA GLU A 21 2.87 -2.97 -12.80
C GLU A 21 3.38 -3.32 -11.41
N THR A 22 3.96 -2.34 -10.73
CA THR A 22 4.50 -2.52 -9.37
C THR A 22 3.38 -2.89 -8.40
N VAL A 23 2.29 -2.14 -8.42
CA VAL A 23 1.12 -2.40 -7.58
C VAL A 23 0.53 -3.78 -7.90
N LYS A 24 0.39 -4.11 -9.18
CA LYS A 24 -0.14 -5.40 -9.61
C LYS A 24 0.69 -6.57 -9.10
N LYS A 25 2.01 -6.43 -9.11
CA LYS A 25 2.92 -7.46 -8.59
C LYS A 25 2.59 -7.80 -7.13
N PHE A 26 2.40 -6.78 -6.28
CA PHE A 26 2.11 -6.98 -4.87
C PHE A 26 0.70 -7.49 -4.64
N VAL A 27 -0.28 -7.00 -5.40
CA VAL A 27 -1.65 -7.50 -5.34
C VAL A 27 -1.71 -8.97 -5.73
N ASP A 28 -1.04 -9.34 -6.82
CA ASP A 28 -1.00 -10.73 -7.30
C ASP A 28 -0.30 -11.64 -6.29
N HIS A 29 0.74 -11.16 -5.62
CA HIS A 29 1.43 -11.92 -4.56
C HIS A 29 0.48 -12.25 -3.41
N ILE A 30 -0.31 -11.27 -2.96
CA ILE A 30 -1.31 -11.48 -1.90
C ILE A 30 -2.35 -12.49 -2.35
N LYS A 31 -2.89 -12.34 -3.56
CA LYS A 31 -3.91 -13.26 -4.10
C LYS A 31 -3.37 -14.66 -4.29
N ALA A 32 -2.14 -14.80 -4.76
CA ALA A 32 -1.50 -16.11 -4.96
C ALA A 32 -1.30 -16.86 -3.65
N ASN A 33 -1.21 -16.15 -2.54
CA ASN A 33 -1.08 -16.72 -1.19
C ASN A 33 -2.41 -16.73 -0.44
N LYS A 34 -3.52 -16.78 -1.16
CA LYS A 34 -4.89 -16.90 -0.64
C LYS A 34 -5.36 -15.69 0.16
N GLY A 35 -4.72 -14.53 -0.03
CA GLY A 35 -5.17 -13.29 0.57
C GLY A 35 -6.27 -12.63 -0.25
N THR A 36 -7.00 -11.73 0.39
CA THR A 36 -8.08 -10.96 -0.23
C THR A 36 -7.82 -9.48 -0.07
N ILE A 37 -7.81 -8.74 -1.17
CA ILE A 37 -7.67 -7.29 -1.14
C ILE A 37 -9.02 -6.69 -0.74
N THR A 38 -9.04 -5.89 0.31
CA THR A 38 -10.26 -5.23 0.82
C THR A 38 -10.30 -3.74 0.48
N GLN A 39 -9.15 -3.12 0.24
CA GLN A 39 -9.09 -1.70 -0.10
C GLN A 39 -7.79 -1.40 -0.84
N GLU A 40 -7.88 -0.53 -1.85
CA GLU A 40 -6.73 0.03 -2.54
C GLU A 40 -6.92 1.55 -2.63
N GLU A 41 -5.86 2.30 -2.32
CA GLU A 41 -5.88 3.76 -2.44
C GLU A 41 -4.60 4.22 -3.13
N ASN A 42 -4.75 4.91 -4.25
CA ASN A 42 -3.65 5.56 -4.94
C ASN A 42 -3.60 7.03 -4.49
N TRP A 43 -2.60 7.35 -3.70
CA TRP A 43 -2.45 8.71 -3.18
C TRP A 43 -1.65 9.61 -4.13
N GLY A 44 -1.06 9.04 -5.18
CA GLY A 44 -0.33 9.78 -6.18
C GLY A 44 1.04 10.26 -5.71
N LEU A 45 1.61 11.16 -6.50
CA LEU A 45 2.92 11.75 -6.22
C LEU A 45 2.81 12.75 -5.08
N LYS A 46 3.59 12.53 -4.03
CA LYS A 46 3.59 13.40 -2.84
C LYS A 46 5.00 13.74 -2.41
N LYS A 47 5.15 14.89 -1.78
CA LYS A 47 6.40 15.30 -1.16
C LYS A 47 6.68 14.43 0.06
N LEU A 48 7.90 13.91 0.16
CA LEU A 48 8.34 13.14 1.31
C LEU A 48 8.62 14.07 2.50
N LYS A 49 8.25 13.62 3.69
CA LYS A 49 8.56 14.34 4.93
C LYS A 49 10.07 14.42 5.14
N TYR A 50 10.78 13.35 4.80
CA TYR A 50 12.23 13.27 4.85
C TYR A 50 12.74 12.73 3.51
N THR A 51 13.90 13.22 3.08
CA THR A 51 14.55 12.71 1.88
C THR A 51 14.92 11.23 2.04
N ILE A 52 14.55 10.40 1.07
CA ILE A 52 14.90 8.97 1.02
C ILE A 52 15.70 8.73 -0.24
N GLN A 53 16.92 8.18 -0.11
CA GLN A 53 17.80 7.91 -1.27
C GLN A 53 17.97 9.13 -2.17
N LYS A 54 18.11 10.32 -1.57
CA LYS A 54 18.22 11.61 -2.27
C LYS A 54 16.97 12.02 -3.02
N LYS A 55 15.83 11.34 -2.82
CA LYS A 55 14.55 11.67 -3.45
C LYS A 55 13.69 12.47 -2.50
N LYS A 56 13.03 13.50 -3.02
CA LYS A 56 12.18 14.42 -2.24
C LYS A 56 10.70 14.12 -2.40
N THR A 57 10.32 13.32 -3.41
CA THR A 57 8.95 12.93 -3.70
C THR A 57 8.86 11.43 -3.92
N GLY A 58 7.65 10.90 -3.93
CA GLY A 58 7.40 9.50 -4.23
C GLY A 58 5.93 9.26 -4.50
N PHE A 59 5.62 8.15 -5.17
CA PHE A 59 4.24 7.71 -5.38
C PHE A 59 3.79 6.90 -4.19
N TYR A 60 2.77 7.37 -3.49
CA TYR A 60 2.19 6.71 -2.32
C TYR A 60 1.03 5.81 -2.73
N TYR A 61 1.02 4.61 -2.19
CA TYR A 61 -0.06 3.65 -2.42
C TYR A 61 -0.38 2.91 -1.13
N LEU A 62 -1.66 2.64 -0.92
CA LEU A 62 -2.14 1.90 0.25
C LEU A 62 -2.87 0.65 -0.21
N LEU A 63 -2.55 -0.48 0.41
CA LEU A 63 -3.27 -1.75 0.26
C LEU A 63 -3.77 -2.19 1.62
N GLU A 64 -5.06 -2.49 1.72
CA GLU A 64 -5.63 -3.20 2.85
C GLU A 64 -6.03 -4.59 2.39
N PHE A 65 -5.66 -5.60 3.13
CA PHE A 65 -5.92 -6.98 2.73
C PHE A 65 -6.06 -7.90 3.93
N GLN A 66 -6.76 -9.02 3.71
CA GLN A 66 -6.88 -10.09 4.68
C GLN A 66 -6.01 -11.25 4.23
N ALA A 67 -5.22 -11.78 5.16
CA ALA A 67 -4.29 -12.88 4.88
C ALA A 67 -3.85 -13.56 6.17
N ASP A 68 -3.27 -14.74 6.03
CA ASP A 68 -2.60 -15.41 7.13
C ASP A 68 -1.26 -14.73 7.42
N GLY A 69 -0.90 -14.62 8.70
CA GLY A 69 0.34 -13.96 9.11
C GLY A 69 1.60 -14.57 8.50
N GLU A 70 1.53 -15.83 8.10
CA GLU A 70 2.66 -16.55 7.49
C GLU A 70 3.16 -15.92 6.20
N ILE A 71 2.27 -15.26 5.43
CA ILE A 71 2.65 -14.67 4.13
C ILE A 71 3.37 -13.33 4.27
N ILE A 72 3.29 -12.69 5.44
CA ILE A 72 3.77 -11.30 5.61
C ILE A 72 5.28 -11.20 5.42
N ASN A 73 6.04 -12.15 5.93
CA ASN A 73 7.50 -12.14 5.76
C ASN A 73 7.88 -12.20 4.28
N ASP A 74 7.27 -13.10 3.52
CA ASP A 74 7.54 -13.23 2.09
C ASP A 74 7.09 -11.97 1.34
N PHE A 75 5.95 -11.41 1.73
CA PHE A 75 5.43 -10.19 1.15
C PHE A 75 6.41 -9.02 1.34
N GLU A 76 6.95 -8.87 2.55
CA GLU A 76 7.92 -7.82 2.85
C GLU A 76 9.25 -8.03 2.11
N VAL A 77 9.68 -9.29 1.93
CA VAL A 77 10.86 -9.61 1.14
C VAL A 77 10.69 -9.13 -0.30
N GLU A 78 9.50 -9.26 -0.87
CA GLU A 78 9.21 -8.76 -2.21
C GLU A 78 9.39 -7.24 -2.33
N PHE A 79 8.93 -6.48 -1.32
CA PHE A 79 9.19 -5.04 -1.27
C PHE A 79 10.69 -4.74 -1.19
N LYS A 80 11.40 -5.44 -0.33
CA LYS A 80 12.83 -5.23 -0.12
C LYS A 80 13.64 -5.48 -1.40
N ARG A 81 13.23 -6.46 -2.20
CA ARG A 81 13.91 -6.83 -3.45
C ARG A 81 13.54 -5.94 -4.63
N ASP A 82 12.45 -5.21 -4.55
CA ASP A 82 11.95 -4.41 -5.66
C ASP A 82 12.53 -3.00 -5.60
N GLU A 83 13.44 -2.67 -6.52
CA GLU A 83 14.11 -1.38 -6.59
C GLU A 83 13.15 -0.22 -6.87
N ARG A 84 11.95 -0.51 -7.39
CA ARG A 84 10.92 0.50 -7.65
C ARG A 84 10.29 1.02 -6.36
N VAL A 85 10.38 0.26 -5.27
CA VAL A 85 9.85 0.65 -3.96
C VAL A 85 10.99 1.19 -3.10
N ILE A 86 10.84 2.43 -2.62
CA ILE A 86 11.87 3.08 -1.81
C ILE A 86 11.60 2.98 -0.31
N ARG A 87 10.33 2.76 0.06
CA ARG A 87 9.94 2.56 1.47
C ARG A 87 8.60 1.83 1.54
N TRP A 88 8.42 1.07 2.59
CA TRP A 88 7.15 0.40 2.88
C TRP A 88 6.95 0.22 4.38
N GLN A 89 5.69 0.10 4.79
CA GLN A 89 5.32 -0.21 6.16
C GLN A 89 4.05 -1.04 6.15
N THR A 90 4.09 -2.20 6.79
CA THR A 90 2.94 -3.10 6.95
C THR A 90 2.57 -3.17 8.41
N VAL A 91 1.30 -2.94 8.73
CA VAL A 91 0.80 -3.05 10.09
C VAL A 91 -0.40 -3.99 10.12
N ARG A 92 -0.52 -4.74 11.22
CA ARG A 92 -1.70 -5.54 11.49
C ARG A 92 -2.76 -4.64 12.12
N LEU A 93 -3.97 -4.68 11.58
CA LEU A 93 -5.07 -3.89 12.09
C LEU A 93 -5.82 -4.69 13.17
N ASP A 94 -5.94 -4.11 14.35
CA ASP A 94 -6.80 -4.62 15.41
C ASP A 94 -8.23 -4.08 15.24
N LYS A 95 -9.13 -4.42 16.15
CA LYS A 95 -10.52 -4.00 16.09
C LYS A 95 -10.68 -2.48 15.98
N PHE A 96 -9.93 -1.73 16.79
CA PHE A 96 -10.02 -0.27 16.79
C PHE A 96 -9.44 0.33 15.51
N ALA A 97 -8.33 -0.21 15.04
CA ALA A 97 -7.72 0.23 13.80
C ALA A 97 -8.63 -0.05 12.59
N LEU A 98 -9.35 -1.18 12.61
CA LEU A 98 -10.31 -1.52 11.56
C LEU A 98 -11.46 -0.52 11.53
N GLU A 99 -12.01 -0.14 12.67
CA GLU A 99 -13.06 0.87 12.76
C GLU A 99 -12.59 2.22 12.21
N TYR A 100 -11.38 2.61 12.56
CA TYR A 100 -10.76 3.83 12.05
C TYR A 100 -10.59 3.78 10.53
N ALA A 101 -10.13 2.66 10.00
CA ALA A 101 -9.94 2.48 8.56
C ALA A 101 -11.27 2.59 7.80
N GLU A 102 -12.35 2.02 8.34
CA GLU A 102 -13.68 2.15 7.75
C GLU A 102 -14.17 3.60 7.75
N ARG A 103 -13.98 4.31 8.84
CA ARG A 103 -14.32 5.73 8.92
C ARG A 103 -13.55 6.55 7.89
N ARG A 104 -12.26 6.25 7.72
CA ARG A 104 -11.43 6.92 6.72
C ARG A 104 -11.94 6.67 5.31
N LYS A 105 -12.32 5.44 4.97
CA LYS A 105 -12.91 5.09 3.69
C LYS A 105 -14.19 5.88 3.41
N ASN A 106 -15.09 5.92 4.38
CA ASN A 106 -16.35 6.65 4.27
C ASN A 106 -16.11 8.14 4.06
N LYS A 107 -15.18 8.72 4.81
CA LYS A 107 -14.82 10.13 4.69
C LYS A 107 -14.24 10.44 3.32
N MET A 108 -13.36 9.60 2.80
CA MET A 108 -12.77 9.78 1.48
C MET A 108 -13.82 9.67 0.39
N SER A 109 -14.72 8.71 0.47
CA SER A 109 -15.84 8.57 -0.47
C SER A 109 -16.73 9.80 -0.46
N THR A 110 -17.04 10.33 0.72
CA THR A 110 -17.83 11.55 0.88
C THR A 110 -17.13 12.74 0.24
N ASN A 111 -15.83 12.89 0.47
CA ASN A 111 -15.05 13.97 -0.12
C ASN A 111 -15.02 13.86 -1.66
N THR A 112 -14.89 12.66 -2.19
CA THR A 112 -14.91 12.41 -3.62
C THR A 112 -16.25 12.82 -4.24
N LYS A 113 -17.35 12.53 -3.56
CA LYS A 113 -18.70 12.92 -4.01
C LYS A 113 -18.94 14.42 -3.93
N ALA A 114 -18.33 15.09 -2.98
CA ALA A 114 -18.45 16.54 -2.81
C ALA A 114 -17.71 17.34 -3.88
N ASN A 115 -16.76 16.73 -4.51
CA ASN A 115 -15.99 17.34 -5.59
C ASN A 115 -16.62 17.08 -6.95
#